data_aca852c123a7e9cbbcbdcecbc91dc046
#
_entry.id   aca852c123a7e9cbbcbdcecbc91dc046
#
_cell.length_a   1.000
_cell.length_b   1.000
_cell.length_c   1.000
_cell.angle_alpha   90.00
_cell.angle_beta   90.00
_cell.angle_gamma   90.00
#
_symmetry.space_group_name_H-M   'P 1'
#
loop_
_entity.id
_entity.type
_entity.pdbx_description
1 polymer ?
#
loop_
_entity_poly.entity_id
_entity_poly.type
_entity_poly.pdbx_seq_one_letter_code
_entity_poly.pdbx_strand_id
1 'polypeptide(L)'
;MSKLRLLFIKEAQASYISHLDLMRTFQRAFPRTELDIKHTQGYHPHPILSIVLPLPVGQSSDCELLDFEVTQEADGHGIADKLNTGMPAGLRVLDCYPAVRPIRDLAYLRADVTFEYDNGVPADAAARIIELLRRPELVIQKRTKRKELADVDIAPMIQDVSFTEGEGVVTGTVTVQAQNPGLNPQLLEKAVSRYLPNLTPDFTRIRRRAILDAEGRDFR
;
A
#
# COMPACT_ATOMS: atom_id res chain seq x y z
N MET A 1 -9.61 -20.72 -18.83
CA MET A 1 -8.59 -19.67 -18.51
C MET A 1 -9.19 -18.77 -17.45
N SER A 2 -8.63 -18.76 -16.25
CA SER A 2 -9.17 -18.00 -15.12
C SER A 2 -8.20 -16.93 -14.67
N LYS A 3 -8.71 -15.74 -14.34
CA LYS A 3 -7.94 -14.67 -13.69
C LYS A 3 -8.22 -14.72 -12.20
N LEU A 4 -7.18 -14.86 -11.40
CA LEU A 4 -7.26 -14.97 -9.95
C LEU A 4 -6.56 -13.78 -9.28
N ARG A 5 -6.98 -13.49 -8.06
CA ARG A 5 -6.41 -12.45 -7.20
C ARG A 5 -6.05 -13.06 -5.85
N LEU A 6 -4.83 -12.79 -5.40
CA LEU A 6 -4.43 -13.03 -4.03
C LEU A 6 -4.67 -11.79 -3.19
N LEU A 7 -5.15 -12.00 -1.97
CA LEU A 7 -5.07 -11.05 -0.86
C LEU A 7 -3.94 -11.50 0.07
N PHE A 8 -3.00 -10.62 0.39
CA PHE A 8 -1.88 -10.96 1.26
C PHE A 8 -1.46 -9.80 2.16
N ILE A 9 -0.79 -10.14 3.26
CA ILE A 9 -0.19 -9.17 4.17
C ILE A 9 1.31 -9.07 3.93
N LYS A 10 1.86 -7.87 4.23
CA LYS A 10 3.29 -7.58 4.19
C LYS A 10 3.66 -6.77 5.42
N GLU A 11 4.42 -7.36 6.34
CA GLU A 11 4.73 -6.75 7.63
C GLU A 11 6.13 -7.13 8.15
N ALA A 12 6.52 -6.59 9.29
CA ALA A 12 7.80 -6.83 9.95
C ALA A 12 8.98 -6.69 8.97
N GLN A 13 9.93 -7.64 8.93
CA GLN A 13 11.08 -7.60 8.04
C GLN A 13 10.70 -7.58 6.56
N ALA A 14 9.58 -8.19 6.19
CA ALA A 14 9.10 -8.17 4.81
C ALA A 14 8.73 -6.76 4.32
N SER A 15 8.43 -5.81 5.22
CA SER A 15 8.16 -4.41 4.85
C SER A 15 9.33 -3.78 4.09
N TYR A 16 10.55 -4.25 4.29
CA TYR A 16 11.77 -3.71 3.69
C TYR A 16 12.19 -4.40 2.39
N ILE A 17 11.49 -5.46 1.95
CA ILE A 17 11.81 -6.08 0.65
C ILE A 17 11.34 -5.19 -0.50
N SER A 18 12.14 -5.17 -1.58
CA SER A 18 11.82 -4.41 -2.78
C SER A 18 10.64 -5.03 -3.55
N HIS A 19 10.02 -4.25 -4.45
CA HIS A 19 9.00 -4.77 -5.36
C HIS A 19 9.50 -5.97 -6.18
N LEU A 20 10.74 -5.90 -6.68
CA LEU A 20 11.32 -7.00 -7.46
C LEU A 20 11.52 -8.27 -6.64
N ASP A 21 11.97 -8.14 -5.38
CA ASP A 21 12.16 -9.29 -4.51
C ASP A 21 10.83 -9.89 -4.06
N LEU A 22 9.79 -9.06 -3.85
CA LEU A 22 8.43 -9.52 -3.63
C LEU A 22 7.92 -10.35 -4.82
N MET A 23 8.09 -9.84 -6.05
CA MET A 23 7.73 -10.56 -7.27
C MET A 23 8.48 -11.88 -7.40
N ARG A 24 9.79 -11.90 -7.15
CA ARG A 24 10.61 -13.12 -7.16
C ARG A 24 10.17 -14.13 -6.09
N THR A 25 9.75 -13.65 -4.92
CA THR A 25 9.23 -14.51 -3.85
C THR A 25 7.98 -15.25 -4.33
N PHE A 26 7.02 -14.55 -4.91
CA PHE A 26 5.82 -15.17 -5.48
C PHE A 26 6.17 -16.11 -6.64
N GLN A 27 7.03 -15.70 -7.57
CA GLN A 27 7.47 -16.55 -8.69
C GLN A 27 8.08 -17.88 -8.23
N ARG A 28 8.79 -17.89 -7.09
CA ARG A 28 9.36 -19.10 -6.49
C ARG A 28 8.33 -19.93 -5.70
N ALA A 29 7.30 -19.29 -5.17
CA ALA A 29 6.26 -19.96 -4.39
C ALA A 29 5.20 -20.65 -5.28
N PHE A 30 4.84 -20.04 -6.41
CA PHE A 30 3.78 -20.56 -7.31
C PHE A 30 4.00 -22.00 -7.79
N PRO A 31 5.21 -22.49 -8.14
CA PRO A 31 5.41 -23.88 -8.53
C PRO A 31 4.90 -24.91 -7.50
N ARG A 32 4.78 -24.53 -6.21
CA ARG A 32 4.25 -25.39 -5.15
C ARG A 32 2.73 -25.54 -5.19
N THR A 33 2.04 -24.71 -5.95
CA THR A 33 0.58 -24.71 -6.03
C THR A 33 0.05 -25.72 -7.04
N GLU A 34 0.91 -26.24 -7.93
CA GLU A 34 0.54 -27.12 -9.06
C GLU A 34 -0.38 -26.43 -10.07
N LEU A 35 -0.53 -25.10 -9.98
CA LEU A 35 -1.27 -24.32 -10.96
C LEU A 35 -0.43 -24.10 -12.23
N ASP A 36 -1.07 -24.30 -13.37
CA ASP A 36 -0.48 -23.93 -14.66
C ASP A 36 -0.65 -22.42 -14.88
N ILE A 37 0.30 -21.64 -14.35
CA ILE A 37 0.31 -20.18 -14.45
C ILE A 37 0.73 -19.76 -15.85
N LYS A 38 0.01 -18.79 -16.41
CA LYS A 38 0.39 -18.19 -17.69
C LYS A 38 1.75 -17.52 -17.60
N HIS A 39 2.62 -17.83 -18.55
CA HIS A 39 3.97 -17.29 -18.64
C HIS A 39 4.11 -16.28 -19.78
N THR A 40 5.11 -15.41 -19.66
CA THR A 40 5.50 -14.52 -20.77
C THR A 40 6.03 -15.33 -21.94
N GLN A 41 5.91 -14.76 -23.16
CA GLN A 41 6.51 -15.32 -24.37
C GLN A 41 7.99 -14.89 -24.45
N GLY A 42 8.88 -15.77 -24.89
CA GLY A 42 10.29 -15.42 -25.14
C GLY A 42 11.30 -16.45 -24.61
N TYR A 43 12.58 -16.09 -24.62
CA TYR A 43 13.70 -16.99 -24.24
C TYR A 43 13.76 -17.32 -22.75
N HIS A 44 13.19 -16.48 -21.89
CA HIS A 44 13.14 -16.68 -20.44
C HIS A 44 11.70 -16.52 -19.94
N PRO A 45 10.83 -17.52 -20.17
CA PRO A 45 9.46 -17.45 -19.70
C PRO A 45 9.38 -17.34 -18.18
N HIS A 46 8.57 -16.41 -17.69
CA HIS A 46 8.30 -16.25 -16.25
C HIS A 46 6.80 -16.03 -16.02
N PRO A 47 6.28 -16.41 -14.85
CA PRO A 47 4.87 -16.21 -14.52
C PRO A 47 4.44 -14.76 -14.68
N ILE A 48 3.28 -14.54 -15.32
CA ILE A 48 2.67 -13.21 -15.45
C ILE A 48 1.96 -12.89 -14.15
N LEU A 49 2.59 -12.05 -13.34
CA LEU A 49 2.08 -11.61 -12.04
C LEU A 49 1.98 -10.07 -12.03
N SER A 50 0.95 -9.52 -11.42
CA SER A 50 0.75 -8.07 -11.32
C SER A 50 0.33 -7.67 -9.91
N ILE A 51 1.16 -6.90 -9.20
CA ILE A 51 0.76 -6.22 -7.96
C ILE A 51 -0.17 -5.06 -8.32
N VAL A 52 -1.36 -5.05 -7.73
CA VAL A 52 -2.44 -4.09 -8.09
C VAL A 52 -2.08 -2.67 -7.69
N LEU A 53 -1.55 -2.48 -6.50
CA LEU A 53 -1.14 -1.17 -5.97
C LEU A 53 0.18 -1.32 -5.19
N PRO A 54 1.35 -1.26 -5.86
CA PRO A 54 2.64 -1.51 -5.23
C PRO A 54 2.85 -0.70 -3.95
N LEU A 55 3.27 -1.39 -2.87
CA LEU A 55 3.56 -0.78 -1.57
C LEU A 55 5.02 -0.27 -1.56
N PRO A 56 5.27 0.96 -1.14
CA PRO A 56 6.63 1.46 -0.93
C PRO A 56 7.42 0.62 0.08
N VAL A 57 8.74 0.60 -0.07
CA VAL A 57 9.65 -0.04 0.90
C VAL A 57 9.55 0.68 2.24
N GLY A 58 9.56 -0.07 3.34
CA GLY A 58 9.42 0.43 4.70
C GLY A 58 7.98 0.57 5.19
N GLN A 59 6.99 0.37 4.31
CA GLN A 59 5.57 0.35 4.69
C GLN A 59 5.07 -1.08 4.87
N SER A 60 4.14 -1.26 5.81
CA SER A 60 3.40 -2.50 6.03
C SER A 60 1.98 -2.43 5.47
N SER A 61 1.36 -3.59 5.24
CA SER A 61 0.01 -3.67 4.70
C SER A 61 -0.71 -4.94 5.13
N ASP A 62 -2.01 -4.81 5.38
CA ASP A 62 -2.93 -5.92 5.67
C ASP A 62 -3.71 -6.40 4.43
N CYS A 63 -3.55 -5.72 3.28
CA CYS A 63 -4.49 -5.87 2.17
C CYS A 63 -3.84 -5.73 0.79
N GLU A 64 -2.62 -6.25 0.62
CA GLU A 64 -1.99 -6.25 -0.71
C GLU A 64 -2.69 -7.21 -1.67
N LEU A 65 -2.77 -6.79 -2.94
CA LEU A 65 -3.43 -7.56 -3.99
C LEU A 65 -2.43 -7.92 -5.10
N LEU A 66 -2.46 -9.19 -5.54
CA LEU A 66 -1.68 -9.68 -6.67
C LEU A 66 -2.60 -10.42 -7.63
N ASP A 67 -2.67 -9.95 -8.88
CA ASP A 67 -3.40 -10.59 -9.96
C ASP A 67 -2.50 -11.52 -10.76
N PHE A 68 -3.04 -12.67 -11.17
CA PHE A 68 -2.38 -13.64 -12.05
C PHE A 68 -3.40 -14.41 -12.90
N GLU A 69 -2.92 -15.02 -13.97
CA GLU A 69 -3.77 -15.83 -14.86
C GLU A 69 -3.30 -17.30 -14.87
N VAL A 70 -4.27 -18.21 -14.89
CA VAL A 70 -4.04 -19.64 -15.06
C VAL A 70 -4.66 -20.15 -16.35
N THR A 71 -4.04 -21.17 -16.97
CA THR A 71 -4.50 -21.74 -18.24
C THR A 71 -5.70 -22.67 -18.07
N GLN A 72 -5.86 -23.24 -16.87
CA GLN A 72 -6.97 -24.11 -16.46
C GLN A 72 -8.09 -23.32 -15.76
N GLU A 73 -9.23 -23.93 -15.57
CA GLU A 73 -10.27 -23.40 -14.69
C GLU A 73 -9.86 -23.61 -13.23
N ALA A 74 -9.91 -22.54 -12.43
CA ALA A 74 -9.61 -22.57 -11.01
C ALA A 74 -10.41 -21.46 -10.29
N ASP A 75 -10.87 -21.77 -9.08
CA ASP A 75 -11.62 -20.85 -8.20
C ASP A 75 -10.75 -20.22 -7.11
N GLY A 76 -9.50 -20.69 -6.98
CA GLY A 76 -8.56 -20.22 -5.96
C GLY A 76 -8.55 -21.02 -4.67
N HIS A 77 -9.47 -21.98 -4.49
CA HIS A 77 -9.57 -22.75 -3.24
C HIS A 77 -8.26 -23.49 -2.90
N GLY A 78 -7.81 -23.37 -1.63
CA GLY A 78 -6.59 -24.03 -1.12
C GLY A 78 -5.26 -23.46 -1.62
N ILE A 79 -5.28 -22.45 -2.51
CA ILE A 79 -4.05 -21.88 -3.08
C ILE A 79 -3.29 -21.06 -2.02
N ALA A 80 -3.99 -20.34 -1.14
CA ALA A 80 -3.38 -19.59 -0.06
C ALA A 80 -2.53 -20.48 0.85
N ASP A 81 -3.05 -21.63 1.26
CA ASP A 81 -2.35 -22.59 2.13
C ASP A 81 -1.10 -23.14 1.44
N LYS A 82 -1.21 -23.56 0.17
CA LYS A 82 -0.08 -24.07 -0.61
C LYS A 82 1.02 -22.99 -0.75
N LEU A 83 0.68 -21.73 -1.07
CA LEU A 83 1.63 -20.63 -1.15
C LEU A 83 2.32 -20.37 0.19
N ASN A 84 1.57 -20.39 1.28
CA ASN A 84 2.09 -20.09 2.61
C ASN A 84 3.14 -21.09 3.11
N THR A 85 3.18 -22.31 2.57
CA THR A 85 4.25 -23.28 2.89
C THR A 85 5.65 -22.78 2.52
N GLY A 86 5.74 -21.80 1.60
CA GLY A 86 7.02 -21.28 1.12
C GLY A 86 7.18 -19.77 1.28
N MET A 87 6.27 -19.09 1.99
CA MET A 87 6.40 -17.66 2.24
C MET A 87 7.41 -17.38 3.36
N PRO A 88 8.25 -16.33 3.20
CA PRO A 88 9.11 -15.89 4.28
C PRO A 88 8.29 -15.20 5.39
N ALA A 89 8.89 -15.10 6.59
CA ALA A 89 8.30 -14.38 7.71
C ALA A 89 7.92 -12.94 7.31
N GLY A 90 6.71 -12.51 7.70
CA GLY A 90 6.15 -11.20 7.37
C GLY A 90 5.43 -11.13 6.02
N LEU A 91 5.42 -12.21 5.24
CA LEU A 91 4.51 -12.37 4.09
C LEU A 91 3.54 -13.52 4.35
N ARG A 92 2.25 -13.27 4.20
CA ARG A 92 1.23 -14.31 4.33
C ARG A 92 0.07 -14.06 3.37
N VAL A 93 -0.25 -15.03 2.54
CA VAL A 93 -1.46 -15.02 1.70
C VAL A 93 -2.66 -15.35 2.58
N LEU A 94 -3.67 -14.51 2.53
CA LEU A 94 -4.90 -14.64 3.31
C LEU A 94 -5.99 -15.36 2.52
N ASP A 95 -6.06 -15.06 1.20
CA ASP A 95 -7.13 -15.56 0.36
C ASP A 95 -6.68 -15.60 -1.12
N CYS A 96 -7.36 -16.43 -1.90
CA CYS A 96 -7.23 -16.48 -3.36
C CYS A 96 -8.63 -16.67 -3.97
N TYR A 97 -9.02 -15.78 -4.87
CA TYR A 97 -10.37 -15.75 -5.43
C TYR A 97 -10.36 -15.24 -6.88
N PRO A 98 -11.46 -15.45 -7.65
CA PRO A 98 -11.60 -14.92 -8.99
C PRO A 98 -11.52 -13.38 -9.03
N ALA A 99 -10.66 -12.84 -9.90
CA ALA A 99 -10.45 -11.39 -10.07
C ALA A 99 -11.56 -10.78 -10.94
N VAL A 100 -12.78 -10.68 -10.41
CA VAL A 100 -13.97 -10.22 -11.16
C VAL A 100 -13.98 -8.70 -11.33
N ARG A 101 -13.50 -7.97 -10.31
CA ARG A 101 -13.51 -6.49 -10.32
C ARG A 101 -12.28 -5.95 -11.03
N PRO A 102 -12.43 -5.08 -12.04
CA PRO A 102 -11.30 -4.48 -12.73
C PRO A 102 -10.58 -3.46 -11.84
N ILE A 103 -9.25 -3.38 -11.97
CA ILE A 103 -8.40 -2.49 -11.14
C ILE A 103 -8.81 -1.01 -11.25
N ARG A 104 -9.43 -0.59 -12.33
CA ARG A 104 -9.91 0.79 -12.52
C ARG A 104 -11.00 1.21 -11.52
N ASP A 105 -11.70 0.25 -10.89
CA ASP A 105 -12.73 0.52 -9.88
C ASP A 105 -12.14 0.81 -8.50
N LEU A 106 -10.83 0.63 -8.34
CA LEU A 106 -10.09 1.01 -7.14
C LEU A 106 -9.96 2.53 -7.08
N ALA A 107 -10.40 3.14 -5.98
CA ALA A 107 -10.44 4.59 -5.83
C ALA A 107 -9.54 5.10 -4.69
N TYR A 108 -9.63 4.48 -3.52
CA TYR A 108 -8.96 4.97 -2.32
C TYR A 108 -8.13 3.90 -1.63
N LEU A 109 -7.21 4.34 -0.80
CA LEU A 109 -6.55 3.53 0.22
C LEU A 109 -6.76 4.16 1.60
N ARG A 110 -6.95 3.32 2.61
CA ARG A 110 -6.94 3.71 4.02
C ARG A 110 -5.67 3.21 4.66
N ALA A 111 -5.01 4.08 5.41
CA ALA A 111 -3.77 3.73 6.09
C ALA A 111 -3.72 4.33 7.49
N ASP A 112 -3.13 3.59 8.42
CA ASP A 112 -2.68 4.16 9.68
C ASP A 112 -1.34 4.86 9.43
N VAL A 113 -1.20 6.04 10.02
CA VAL A 113 0.03 6.85 10.03
C VAL A 113 0.39 7.10 11.49
N THR A 114 1.63 6.78 11.85
CA THR A 114 2.19 7.08 13.16
C THR A 114 3.38 7.99 12.99
N PHE A 115 3.32 9.17 13.58
CA PHE A 115 4.44 10.11 13.72
C PHE A 115 5.06 9.91 15.10
N GLU A 116 6.35 9.61 15.15
CA GLU A 116 7.12 9.37 16.37
C GLU A 116 7.96 10.59 16.71
N TYR A 117 8.04 10.92 18.00
CA TYR A 117 8.75 12.07 18.54
C TYR A 117 9.62 11.64 19.73
N ASP A 118 10.93 11.59 19.51
CA ASP A 118 11.91 11.14 20.53
C ASP A 118 11.94 12.04 21.77
N ASN A 119 11.62 13.33 21.60
CA ASN A 119 11.62 14.34 22.68
C ASN A 119 10.21 14.65 23.23
N GLY A 120 9.23 13.76 22.96
CA GLY A 120 7.84 13.95 23.34
C GLY A 120 7.03 14.70 22.29
N VAL A 121 5.71 14.48 22.32
CA VAL A 121 4.78 15.09 21.37
C VAL A 121 4.61 16.57 21.66
N PRO A 122 4.82 17.46 20.68
CA PRO A 122 4.54 18.89 20.86
C PRO A 122 3.05 19.16 21.15
N ALA A 123 2.77 20.20 21.92
CA ALA A 123 1.40 20.54 22.29
C ALA A 123 0.48 20.73 21.08
N ASP A 124 -0.76 20.24 21.18
CA ASP A 124 -1.81 20.34 20.17
C ASP A 124 -1.40 19.77 18.77
N ALA A 125 -0.43 18.85 18.76
CA ALA A 125 0.12 18.31 17.51
C ALA A 125 -0.95 17.67 16.63
N ALA A 126 -1.81 16.81 17.21
CA ALA A 126 -2.87 16.13 16.47
C ALA A 126 -3.87 17.12 15.85
N ALA A 127 -4.34 18.09 16.63
CA ALA A 127 -5.29 19.10 16.16
C ALA A 127 -4.69 19.94 15.02
N ARG A 128 -3.44 20.37 15.15
CA ARG A 128 -2.73 21.19 14.15
C ARG A 128 -2.44 20.40 12.87
N ILE A 129 -2.13 19.10 12.97
CA ILE A 129 -1.95 18.21 11.82
C ILE A 129 -3.28 18.03 11.08
N ILE A 130 -4.39 17.80 11.80
CA ILE A 130 -5.72 17.70 11.19
C ILE A 130 -6.09 19.00 10.47
N GLU A 131 -5.90 20.15 11.10
CA GLU A 131 -6.16 21.45 10.50
C GLU A 131 -5.34 21.66 9.22
N LEU A 132 -4.04 21.31 9.24
CA LEU A 132 -3.17 21.40 8.07
C LEU A 132 -3.69 20.53 6.93
N LEU A 133 -3.98 19.25 7.20
CA LEU A 133 -4.37 18.28 6.17
C LEU A 133 -5.78 18.50 5.61
N ARG A 134 -6.60 19.33 6.26
CA ARG A 134 -7.93 19.75 5.80
C ARG A 134 -7.94 21.10 5.04
N ARG A 135 -6.77 21.68 4.80
CA ARG A 135 -6.68 22.90 4.00
C ARG A 135 -7.18 22.68 2.58
N PRO A 136 -7.81 23.69 1.95
CA PRO A 136 -8.29 23.59 0.56
C PRO A 136 -7.15 23.50 -0.46
N GLU A 137 -5.94 23.93 -0.08
CA GLU A 137 -4.72 23.84 -0.86
C GLU A 137 -3.56 23.42 0.04
N LEU A 138 -2.80 22.40 -0.40
CA LEU A 138 -1.66 21.86 0.35
C LEU A 138 -0.55 21.44 -0.61
N VAL A 139 0.28 22.40 -1.00
CA VAL A 139 1.32 22.20 -2.00
C VAL A 139 2.59 21.63 -1.36
N ILE A 140 3.08 20.52 -1.88
CA ILE A 140 4.37 19.93 -1.50
C ILE A 140 5.28 19.76 -2.72
N GLN A 141 6.59 19.67 -2.47
CA GLN A 141 7.54 19.31 -3.52
C GLN A 141 7.68 17.78 -3.64
N LYS A 142 7.45 17.28 -4.85
CA LYS A 142 7.61 15.87 -5.19
C LYS A 142 8.58 15.71 -6.35
N ARG A 143 9.47 14.70 -6.26
CA ARG A 143 10.27 14.30 -7.42
C ARG A 143 9.40 13.63 -8.47
N THR A 144 9.47 14.15 -9.70
CA THR A 144 8.83 13.56 -10.87
C THR A 144 9.59 12.31 -11.36
N LYS A 145 9.01 11.59 -12.31
CA LYS A 145 9.69 10.47 -13.00
C LYS A 145 11.00 10.91 -13.69
N ARG A 146 11.11 12.19 -14.08
CA ARG A 146 12.32 12.80 -14.67
C ARG A 146 13.34 13.27 -13.63
N LYS A 147 13.13 12.96 -12.34
CA LYS A 147 13.95 13.37 -11.18
C LYS A 147 13.97 14.90 -10.91
N GLU A 148 13.12 15.67 -11.56
CA GLU A 148 12.90 17.09 -11.30
C GLU A 148 11.98 17.29 -10.10
N LEU A 149 12.12 18.40 -9.39
CA LEU A 149 11.19 18.80 -8.34
C LEU A 149 9.99 19.50 -9.00
N ALA A 150 8.79 19.08 -8.65
CA ALA A 150 7.56 19.74 -9.05
C ALA A 150 6.69 20.00 -7.82
N ASP A 151 6.05 21.12 -7.82
CA ASP A 151 5.03 21.46 -6.84
C ASP A 151 3.74 20.72 -7.17
N VAL A 152 3.17 20.04 -6.17
CA VAL A 152 1.94 19.25 -6.31
C VAL A 152 1.02 19.60 -5.17
N ASP A 153 -0.19 20.03 -5.48
CA ASP A 153 -1.25 20.16 -4.50
C ASP A 153 -1.81 18.78 -4.16
N ILE A 154 -1.68 18.38 -2.89
CA ILE A 154 -2.16 17.08 -2.39
C ILE A 154 -3.51 17.17 -1.68
N ALA A 155 -4.03 18.38 -1.40
CA ALA A 155 -5.30 18.54 -0.70
C ALA A 155 -6.47 17.80 -1.39
N PRO A 156 -6.65 17.87 -2.73
CA PRO A 156 -7.74 17.16 -3.39
C PRO A 156 -7.65 15.64 -3.30
N MET A 157 -6.45 15.09 -2.98
CA MET A 157 -6.23 13.66 -2.86
C MET A 157 -6.47 13.11 -1.45
N ILE A 158 -6.71 13.97 -0.46
CA ILE A 158 -7.00 13.59 0.93
C ILE A 158 -8.52 13.59 1.12
N GLN A 159 -9.09 12.42 1.43
CA GLN A 159 -10.54 12.27 1.59
C GLN A 159 -10.96 12.41 3.05
N ASP A 160 -10.20 11.81 3.95
CA ASP A 160 -10.47 11.85 5.39
C ASP A 160 -9.20 11.71 6.20
N VAL A 161 -9.17 12.38 7.36
CA VAL A 161 -8.07 12.31 8.30
C VAL A 161 -8.59 12.38 9.74
N SER A 162 -8.02 11.54 10.60
CA SER A 162 -8.17 11.59 12.05
C SER A 162 -6.83 11.33 12.70
N PHE A 163 -6.49 12.09 13.75
CA PHE A 163 -5.27 11.91 14.52
C PHE A 163 -5.55 12.09 16.01
N THR A 164 -4.80 11.36 16.85
CA THR A 164 -4.82 11.45 18.30
C THR A 164 -3.41 11.44 18.85
N GLU A 165 -3.19 12.11 19.96
CA GLU A 165 -1.91 12.11 20.66
C GLU A 165 -1.81 10.94 21.62
N GLY A 166 -0.62 10.34 21.70
CA GLY A 166 -0.22 9.31 22.62
C GLY A 166 1.15 9.63 23.24
N GLU A 167 1.69 8.74 24.03
CA GLU A 167 3.00 8.91 24.63
C GLU A 167 4.09 8.79 23.54
N GLY A 168 4.78 9.89 23.26
CA GLY A 168 5.83 9.95 22.21
C GLY A 168 5.34 9.80 20.77
N VAL A 169 4.04 9.71 20.53
CA VAL A 169 3.49 9.47 19.19
C VAL A 169 2.22 10.27 18.91
N VAL A 170 2.02 10.61 17.65
CA VAL A 170 0.72 11.02 17.11
C VAL A 170 0.28 9.94 16.11
N THR A 171 -0.82 9.27 16.40
CA THR A 171 -1.36 8.21 15.57
C THR A 171 -2.65 8.63 14.88
N GLY A 172 -2.84 8.24 13.64
CA GLY A 172 -4.06 8.58 12.93
C GLY A 172 -4.37 7.61 11.80
N THR A 173 -5.60 7.74 11.31
CA THR A 173 -6.06 7.06 10.09
C THR A 173 -6.30 8.08 9.01
N VAL A 174 -5.81 7.79 7.82
CA VAL A 174 -5.99 8.63 6.64
C VAL A 174 -6.63 7.83 5.52
N THR A 175 -7.56 8.43 4.79
CA THR A 175 -8.09 7.90 3.54
C THR A 175 -7.65 8.82 2.41
N VAL A 176 -6.91 8.29 1.46
CA VAL A 176 -6.36 9.07 0.35
C VAL A 176 -6.63 8.42 -1.00
N GLN A 177 -6.58 9.21 -2.06
CA GLN A 177 -6.75 8.74 -3.43
C GLN A 177 -5.63 7.75 -3.80
N ALA A 178 -6.00 6.57 -4.30
CA ALA A 178 -5.07 5.50 -4.58
C ALA A 178 -4.43 5.58 -5.97
N GLN A 179 -5.15 6.15 -6.95
CA GLN A 179 -4.70 6.25 -8.34
C GLN A 179 -5.30 7.46 -9.08
N ASN A 180 -4.65 7.91 -10.13
CA ASN A 180 -5.09 8.87 -11.15
C ASN A 180 -5.58 10.26 -10.65
N PRO A 181 -4.80 11.04 -9.91
CA PRO A 181 -3.48 10.77 -9.34
C PRO A 181 -3.57 10.07 -7.98
N GLY A 182 -2.56 9.26 -7.64
CA GLY A 182 -2.48 8.62 -6.33
C GLY A 182 -1.60 9.40 -5.35
N LEU A 183 -1.98 9.40 -4.07
CA LEU A 183 -1.19 9.96 -2.98
C LEU A 183 -0.59 8.83 -2.12
N ASN A 184 0.76 8.79 -2.04
CA ASN A 184 1.42 7.98 -1.04
C ASN A 184 1.29 8.67 0.33
N PRO A 185 0.74 8.01 1.38
CA PRO A 185 0.61 8.58 2.72
C PRO A 185 1.93 9.12 3.31
N GLN A 186 3.09 8.59 2.91
CA GLN A 186 4.41 9.13 3.32
C GLN A 186 4.59 10.61 2.95
N LEU A 187 3.87 11.13 1.97
CA LEU A 187 3.96 12.53 1.58
C LEU A 187 3.28 13.47 2.58
N LEU A 188 2.44 12.96 3.48
CA LEU A 188 1.83 13.74 4.55
C LEU A 188 2.89 14.24 5.55
N GLU A 189 3.92 13.43 5.85
CA GLU A 189 5.08 13.85 6.64
C GLU A 189 5.76 15.08 6.03
N LYS A 190 5.92 15.09 4.69
CA LYS A 190 6.51 16.25 3.99
C LYS A 190 5.67 17.50 4.11
N ALA A 191 4.35 17.36 4.10
CA ALA A 191 3.45 18.47 4.33
C ALA A 191 3.58 18.99 5.77
N VAL A 192 3.58 18.10 6.76
CA VAL A 192 3.79 18.45 8.17
C VAL A 192 5.12 19.19 8.34
N SER A 193 6.22 18.61 7.85
CA SER A 193 7.56 19.21 7.97
C SER A 193 7.69 20.57 7.28
N ARG A 194 6.99 20.77 6.15
CA ARG A 194 7.01 22.03 5.41
C ARG A 194 6.23 23.14 6.10
N TYR A 195 5.02 22.84 6.58
CA TYR A 195 4.08 23.85 7.07
C TYR A 195 4.05 23.98 8.60
N LEU A 196 4.49 22.94 9.29
CA LEU A 196 4.56 22.86 10.75
C LEU A 196 5.94 22.32 11.17
N PRO A 197 7.05 23.05 10.90
CA PRO A 197 8.41 22.53 11.11
C PRO A 197 8.68 22.10 12.56
N ASN A 198 8.01 22.71 13.53
CA ASN A 198 8.09 22.31 14.94
C ASN A 198 7.31 21.02 15.28
N LEU A 199 6.57 20.46 14.34
CA LEU A 199 5.88 19.17 14.43
C LEU A 199 6.50 18.14 13.47
N THR A 200 7.68 18.38 12.92
CA THR A 200 8.38 17.38 12.10
C THR A 200 8.65 16.14 12.95
N PRO A 201 8.14 14.96 12.57
CA PRO A 201 8.39 13.75 13.33
C PRO A 201 9.85 13.27 13.13
N ASP A 202 10.39 12.58 14.11
CA ASP A 202 11.69 11.91 14.01
C ASP A 202 11.58 10.66 13.14
N PHE A 203 10.44 9.97 13.19
CA PHE A 203 10.14 8.82 12.34
C PHE A 203 8.66 8.74 11.98
N THR A 204 8.36 8.15 10.80
CA THR A 204 6.99 7.93 10.33
C THR A 204 6.78 6.47 9.95
N ARG A 205 5.78 5.83 10.58
CA ARG A 205 5.32 4.50 10.19
C ARG A 205 4.00 4.57 9.44
N ILE A 206 3.86 3.72 8.43
CA ILE A 206 2.64 3.62 7.63
C ILE A 206 2.25 2.15 7.51
N ARG A 207 0.96 1.89 7.79
CA ARG A 207 0.35 0.59 7.59
C ARG A 207 -0.92 0.73 6.76
N ARG A 208 -0.93 0.19 5.54
CA ARG A 208 -2.13 0.14 4.69
C ARG A 208 -3.14 -0.83 5.30
N ARG A 209 -4.35 -0.34 5.57
CA ARG A 209 -5.42 -1.13 6.21
C ARG A 209 -6.46 -1.62 5.23
N ALA A 210 -6.78 -0.83 4.21
CA ALA A 210 -7.77 -1.20 3.20
C ALA A 210 -7.45 -0.56 1.85
N ILE A 211 -7.85 -1.23 0.79
CA ILE A 211 -7.98 -0.71 -0.56
C ILE A 211 -9.48 -0.64 -0.83
N LEU A 212 -9.97 0.51 -1.28
CA LEU A 212 -11.39 0.82 -1.33
C LEU A 212 -11.83 1.21 -2.74
N ASP A 213 -13.10 0.94 -3.05
CA ASP A 213 -13.78 1.46 -4.23
C ASP A 213 -14.28 2.89 -4.02
N ALA A 214 -14.97 3.46 -5.02
CA ALA A 214 -15.50 4.83 -4.98
C ALA A 214 -16.60 5.03 -3.92
N GLU A 215 -17.27 3.96 -3.51
CA GLU A 215 -18.29 3.95 -2.46
C GLU A 215 -17.70 3.68 -1.06
N GLY A 216 -16.38 3.54 -0.94
CA GLY A 216 -15.69 3.29 0.31
C GLY A 216 -15.78 1.85 0.82
N ARG A 217 -16.20 0.89 -0.01
CA ARG A 217 -16.24 -0.53 0.30
C ARG A 217 -14.90 -1.19 -0.03
N ASP A 218 -14.57 -2.28 0.68
CA ASP A 218 -13.36 -3.05 0.40
C ASP A 218 -13.32 -3.49 -1.07
N PHE A 219 -12.20 -3.18 -1.73
CA PHE A 219 -11.94 -3.61 -3.10
C PHE A 219 -11.35 -5.02 -3.06
N ARG A 220 -12.14 -6.00 -3.52
CA ARG A 220 -11.75 -7.40 -3.64
C ARG A 220 -12.10 -7.96 -5.01
#